data_92185ca7cfa3cd43febd1a2f938f44ae
#
_entry.id   92185ca7cfa3cd43febd1a2f938f44ae
#
_cell.length_a   1.000
_cell.length_b   1.000
_cell.length_c   1.000
_cell.angle_alpha   90.00
_cell.angle_beta   90.00
_cell.angle_gamma   90.00
#
_symmetry.space_group_name_H-M   'P 1'
#
loop_
_entity.id
_entity.type
_entity.pdbx_description
1 polymer ?
#
loop_
_entity_poly.entity_id
_entity_poly.type
_entity_poly.pdbx_seq_one_letter_code
_entity_poly.pdbx_strand_id
1 'polypeptide(L)'
;MGRIVHGGGAGRLVPAATLTARDDAAALVAAARAEAAAIRAQAVAARDEAVREGHEQGRARAAAEIASLLVEARAQAERLREASTPTAIALAVKMAEQIVGRAVTLAPEVMADIAGAALAACRPRGDWVRVRVHPDDAAAVTARRDALAARAPRGAALEIVADEAVGRAGCVIETAVCRVDARLETQLAALERALTEQTNA
;
A
#
# COMPACT_ATOMS: atom_id res chain seq x y z
N MET A 1 47.47 -55.92 66.27
CA MET A 1 46.33 -56.79 66.56
C MET A 1 45.60 -57.08 65.24
N GLY A 2 45.81 -58.35 64.73
CA GLY A 2 45.15 -58.74 63.47
C GLY A 2 43.74 -59.20 63.71
N ARG A 3 42.80 -58.61 62.95
CA ARG A 3 41.38 -58.97 62.94
C ARG A 3 41.17 -60.16 62.01
N ILE A 4 40.76 -61.31 62.56
CA ILE A 4 40.42 -62.50 61.81
C ILE A 4 38.97 -62.44 61.35
N VAL A 5 38.73 -62.49 60.05
CA VAL A 5 37.39 -62.61 59.48
C VAL A 5 37.20 -64.04 58.98
N HIS A 6 36.24 -64.78 59.58
CA HIS A 6 35.83 -66.08 59.15
C HIS A 6 34.88 -66.02 57.95
N GLY A 7 35.36 -66.43 56.80
CA GLY A 7 34.50 -66.67 55.62
C GLY A 7 34.47 -68.16 55.36
N GLY A 8 33.30 -68.84 55.29
CA GLY A 8 33.09 -70.25 55.08
C GLY A 8 33.70 -70.76 53.77
N GLY A 9 34.66 -71.63 53.88
CA GLY A 9 35.37 -72.26 52.80
C GLY A 9 36.90 -72.06 52.98
N ALA A 10 37.71 -73.13 53.15
CA ALA A 10 39.13 -73.19 53.37
C ALA A 10 39.85 -71.84 53.61
N GLY A 11 39.96 -71.53 54.93
CA GLY A 11 40.40 -70.19 55.36
C GLY A 11 41.80 -69.81 54.90
N ARG A 12 41.90 -68.99 53.91
CA ARG A 12 43.13 -68.33 53.49
C ARG A 12 43.28 -67.06 54.35
N LEU A 13 44.24 -67.06 55.23
CA LEU A 13 44.58 -65.86 56.01
C LEU A 13 45.05 -64.76 55.07
N VAL A 14 44.28 -63.66 55.02
CA VAL A 14 44.62 -62.47 54.22
C VAL A 14 45.24 -61.45 55.18
N PRO A 15 46.43 -60.91 54.93
CA PRO A 15 47.01 -59.84 55.75
C PRO A 15 46.15 -58.62 55.86
N ALA A 16 46.09 -58.04 57.10
CA ALA A 16 45.27 -56.87 57.35
C ALA A 16 45.59 -55.72 56.39
N ALA A 17 46.84 -55.51 56.01
CA ALA A 17 47.30 -54.53 55.04
C ALA A 17 46.68 -54.70 53.62
N THR A 18 46.38 -55.97 53.23
CA THR A 18 45.75 -56.26 51.95
C THR A 18 44.25 -55.92 51.93
N LEU A 19 43.60 -56.05 53.11
CA LEU A 19 42.21 -55.66 53.29
C LEU A 19 42.06 -54.14 53.28
N THR A 20 42.92 -53.39 53.99
CA THR A 20 42.91 -51.93 53.97
C THR A 20 43.23 -51.41 52.58
N ALA A 21 44.19 -51.91 51.87
CA ALA A 21 44.48 -51.51 50.49
C ALA A 21 43.31 -51.77 49.52
N ARG A 22 42.56 -52.86 49.78
CA ARG A 22 41.35 -53.15 48.99
C ARG A 22 40.21 -52.20 49.31
N ASP A 23 40.02 -51.83 50.56
CA ASP A 23 38.98 -50.84 50.98
C ASP A 23 39.36 -49.48 50.50
N ASP A 24 40.60 -49.06 50.54
CA ASP A 24 41.12 -47.80 49.98
C ASP A 24 40.89 -47.72 48.43
N ALA A 25 41.20 -48.82 47.75
CA ALA A 25 40.95 -48.89 46.28
C ALA A 25 39.47 -48.86 45.97
N ALA A 26 38.59 -49.48 46.75
CA ALA A 26 37.13 -49.41 46.58
C ALA A 26 36.60 -48.00 46.81
N ALA A 27 37.12 -47.32 47.85
CA ALA A 27 36.76 -45.90 48.10
C ALA A 27 37.20 -44.96 46.96
N LEU A 28 38.42 -45.18 46.43
CA LEU A 28 38.92 -44.41 45.29
C LEU A 28 38.05 -44.60 44.04
N VAL A 29 37.67 -45.86 43.74
CA VAL A 29 36.78 -46.18 42.61
C VAL A 29 35.38 -45.58 42.82
N ALA A 30 34.87 -45.62 44.04
CA ALA A 30 33.54 -44.99 44.34
C ALA A 30 33.60 -43.49 44.18
N ALA A 31 34.66 -42.83 44.65
CA ALA A 31 34.87 -41.39 44.46
C ALA A 31 34.99 -41.02 42.99
N ALA A 32 35.77 -41.75 42.21
CA ALA A 32 35.91 -41.53 40.77
C ALA A 32 34.57 -41.72 39.99
N ARG A 33 33.74 -42.68 40.39
CA ARG A 33 32.41 -42.91 39.81
C ARG A 33 31.46 -41.79 40.15
N ALA A 34 31.51 -41.29 41.39
CA ALA A 34 30.70 -40.17 41.82
C ALA A 34 31.06 -38.88 41.05
N GLU A 35 32.36 -38.62 40.89
CA GLU A 35 32.84 -37.48 40.10
C GLU A 35 32.44 -37.61 38.62
N ALA A 36 32.61 -38.78 38.02
CA ALA A 36 32.17 -39.01 36.63
C ALA A 36 30.66 -38.85 36.45
N ALA A 37 29.87 -39.25 37.45
CA ALA A 37 28.40 -39.03 37.42
C ALA A 37 28.05 -37.53 37.53
N ALA A 38 28.73 -36.78 38.38
CA ALA A 38 28.55 -35.33 38.51
C ALA A 38 28.93 -34.59 37.21
N ILE A 39 30.06 -34.94 36.61
CA ILE A 39 30.48 -34.35 35.31
C ILE A 39 29.44 -34.63 34.21
N ARG A 40 28.92 -35.87 34.13
CA ARG A 40 27.88 -36.22 33.16
C ARG A 40 26.59 -35.44 33.40
N ALA A 41 26.16 -35.30 34.64
CA ALA A 41 24.97 -34.51 34.98
C ALA A 41 25.13 -33.03 34.60
N GLN A 42 26.30 -32.45 34.89
CA GLN A 42 26.61 -31.08 34.48
C GLN A 42 26.65 -30.92 32.96
N ALA A 43 27.24 -31.88 32.23
CA ALA A 43 27.27 -31.84 30.77
C ALA A 43 25.86 -31.92 30.14
N VAL A 44 24.96 -32.74 30.70
CA VAL A 44 23.57 -32.82 30.26
C VAL A 44 22.85 -31.50 30.53
N ALA A 45 22.97 -30.92 31.72
CA ALA A 45 22.37 -29.66 32.07
C ALA A 45 22.85 -28.50 31.17
N ALA A 46 24.16 -28.43 30.94
CA ALA A 46 24.77 -27.43 30.06
C ALA A 46 24.28 -27.56 28.61
N ARG A 47 24.16 -28.82 28.12
CA ARG A 47 23.60 -29.08 26.78
C ARG A 47 22.16 -28.62 26.66
N ASP A 48 21.33 -28.97 27.64
CA ASP A 48 19.90 -28.62 27.62
C ASP A 48 19.68 -27.09 27.71
N GLU A 49 20.54 -26.40 28.47
CA GLU A 49 20.55 -24.93 28.51
C GLU A 49 20.95 -24.34 27.16
N ALA A 50 22.05 -24.80 26.55
CA ALA A 50 22.51 -24.35 25.26
C ALA A 50 21.47 -24.59 24.15
N VAL A 51 20.72 -25.69 24.23
CA VAL A 51 19.59 -25.95 23.29
C VAL A 51 18.47 -24.94 23.49
N ARG A 52 18.10 -24.65 24.74
CA ARG A 52 17.05 -23.62 25.02
C ARG A 52 17.45 -22.24 24.51
N GLU A 53 18.65 -21.81 24.89
CA GLU A 53 19.20 -20.52 24.42
C GLU A 53 19.29 -20.45 22.89
N GLY A 54 19.75 -21.54 22.25
CA GLY A 54 19.80 -21.60 20.79
C GLY A 54 18.43 -21.48 20.12
N HIS A 55 17.40 -22.12 20.71
CA HIS A 55 16.03 -21.97 20.22
C HIS A 55 15.47 -20.54 20.40
N GLU A 56 15.71 -19.91 21.54
CA GLU A 56 15.28 -18.55 21.81
C GLU A 56 15.96 -17.55 20.86
N GLN A 57 17.28 -17.68 20.71
CA GLN A 57 18.04 -16.86 19.77
C GLN A 57 17.59 -17.08 18.32
N GLY A 58 17.33 -18.34 17.93
CA GLY A 58 16.84 -18.68 16.60
C GLY A 58 15.48 -18.05 16.32
N ARG A 59 14.55 -18.10 17.28
CA ARG A 59 13.24 -17.44 17.17
C ARG A 59 13.36 -15.93 17.07
N ALA A 60 14.20 -15.31 17.89
CA ALA A 60 14.41 -13.87 17.87
C ALA A 60 15.00 -13.40 16.52
N ARG A 61 15.99 -14.12 15.99
CA ARG A 61 16.57 -13.84 14.67
C ARG A 61 15.54 -13.99 13.55
N ALA A 62 14.79 -15.10 13.54
CA ALA A 62 13.75 -15.34 12.55
C ALA A 62 12.64 -14.26 12.60
N ALA A 63 12.23 -13.84 13.79
CA ALA A 63 11.25 -12.77 13.95
C ALA A 63 11.78 -11.42 13.40
N ALA A 64 13.05 -11.10 13.68
CA ALA A 64 13.67 -9.87 13.15
C ALA A 64 13.79 -9.91 11.61
N GLU A 65 14.17 -11.05 11.06
CA GLU A 65 14.26 -11.22 9.59
C GLU A 65 12.90 -11.12 8.91
N ILE A 66 11.87 -11.74 9.47
CA ILE A 66 10.49 -11.62 8.96
C ILE A 66 10.01 -10.16 9.04
N ALA A 67 10.28 -9.46 10.15
CA ALA A 67 9.92 -8.07 10.29
C ALA A 67 10.60 -7.18 9.23
N SER A 68 11.88 -7.41 8.95
CA SER A 68 12.63 -6.72 7.89
C SER A 68 12.02 -6.97 6.52
N LEU A 69 11.73 -8.22 6.18
CA LEU A 69 11.11 -8.59 4.90
C LEU A 69 9.71 -7.96 4.73
N LEU A 70 8.93 -7.89 5.80
CA LEU A 70 7.61 -7.22 5.76
C LEU A 70 7.73 -5.71 5.51
N VAL A 71 8.71 -5.05 6.13
CA VAL A 71 8.96 -3.62 5.89
C VAL A 71 9.39 -3.40 4.44
N GLU A 72 10.30 -4.21 3.92
CA GLU A 72 10.73 -4.13 2.51
C GLU A 72 9.58 -4.38 1.54
N ALA A 73 8.78 -5.41 1.78
CA ALA A 73 7.63 -5.75 0.93
C ALA A 73 6.59 -4.60 0.90
N ARG A 74 6.31 -3.99 2.05
CA ARG A 74 5.42 -2.81 2.12
C ARG A 74 6.00 -1.62 1.36
N ALA A 75 7.28 -1.34 1.53
CA ALA A 75 7.95 -0.26 0.81
C ALA A 75 7.93 -0.48 -0.72
N GLN A 76 8.11 -1.71 -1.17
CA GLN A 76 8.02 -2.04 -2.60
C GLN A 76 6.58 -1.91 -3.14
N ALA A 77 5.58 -2.38 -2.38
CA ALA A 77 4.19 -2.23 -2.77
C ALA A 77 3.77 -0.75 -2.89
N GLU A 78 4.23 0.08 -1.96
CA GLU A 78 3.97 1.53 -1.99
C GLU A 78 4.64 2.20 -3.19
N ARG A 79 5.90 1.92 -3.47
CA ARG A 79 6.60 2.42 -4.67
C ARG A 79 5.88 2.02 -5.96
N LEU A 80 5.40 0.78 -6.04
CA LEU A 80 4.65 0.31 -7.20
C LEU A 80 3.32 1.06 -7.36
N ARG A 81 2.62 1.30 -6.25
CA ARG A 81 1.38 2.10 -6.23
C ARG A 81 1.65 3.53 -6.71
N GLU A 82 2.66 4.19 -6.14
CA GLU A 82 3.06 5.54 -6.51
C GLU A 82 3.45 5.65 -8.00
N ALA A 83 4.16 4.66 -8.53
CA ALA A 83 4.57 4.64 -9.93
C ALA A 83 3.42 4.34 -10.90
N SER A 84 2.46 3.48 -10.52
CA SER A 84 1.37 3.04 -11.40
C SER A 84 0.17 3.99 -11.42
N THR A 85 -0.11 4.66 -10.33
CA THR A 85 -1.29 5.54 -10.18
C THR A 85 -1.32 6.69 -11.20
N PRO A 86 -0.26 7.48 -11.42
CA PRO A 86 -0.28 8.55 -12.41
C PRO A 86 -0.56 8.04 -13.83
N THR A 87 0.01 6.89 -14.17
CA THR A 87 -0.20 6.26 -15.48
C THR A 87 -1.66 5.84 -15.68
N ALA A 88 -2.27 5.26 -14.65
CA ALA A 88 -3.68 4.87 -14.68
C ALA A 88 -4.62 6.08 -14.80
N ILE A 89 -4.35 7.16 -14.06
CA ILE A 89 -5.10 8.42 -14.14
C ILE A 89 -4.99 9.01 -15.55
N ALA A 90 -3.79 9.14 -16.10
CA ALA A 90 -3.57 9.67 -17.44
C ALA A 90 -4.28 8.84 -18.52
N LEU A 91 -4.28 7.51 -18.38
CA LEU A 91 -5.02 6.63 -19.29
C LEU A 91 -6.53 6.85 -19.17
N ALA A 92 -7.07 6.94 -17.95
CA ALA A 92 -8.49 7.17 -17.71
C ALA A 92 -8.95 8.51 -18.31
N VAL A 93 -8.14 9.57 -18.16
CA VAL A 93 -8.42 10.89 -18.77
C VAL A 93 -8.46 10.81 -20.29
N LYS A 94 -7.49 10.15 -20.92
CA LYS A 94 -7.48 9.94 -22.38
C LYS A 94 -8.69 9.15 -22.88
N MET A 95 -9.09 8.12 -22.12
CA MET A 95 -10.29 7.35 -22.45
C MET A 95 -11.56 8.21 -22.32
N ALA A 96 -11.68 9.02 -21.28
CA ALA A 96 -12.79 9.94 -21.10
C ALA A 96 -12.87 10.95 -22.26
N GLU A 97 -11.75 11.54 -22.66
CA GLU A 97 -11.66 12.45 -23.81
C GLU A 97 -12.19 11.79 -25.09
N GLN A 98 -11.74 10.58 -25.39
CA GLN A 98 -12.19 9.84 -26.56
C GLN A 98 -13.68 9.49 -26.54
N ILE A 99 -14.19 9.07 -25.35
CA ILE A 99 -15.61 8.72 -25.19
C ILE A 99 -16.49 9.94 -25.38
N VAL A 100 -16.18 11.06 -24.72
CA VAL A 100 -16.96 12.29 -24.82
C VAL A 100 -16.89 12.86 -26.24
N GLY A 101 -15.71 12.93 -26.84
CA GLY A 101 -15.56 13.40 -28.22
C GLY A 101 -16.36 12.56 -29.23
N ARG A 102 -16.39 11.24 -29.05
CA ARG A 102 -17.20 10.35 -29.88
C ARG A 102 -18.71 10.51 -29.63
N ALA A 103 -19.10 10.70 -28.36
CA ALA A 103 -20.51 10.94 -28.01
C ALA A 103 -21.05 12.22 -28.67
N VAL A 104 -20.30 13.31 -28.62
CA VAL A 104 -20.69 14.59 -29.30
C VAL A 104 -20.73 14.43 -30.82
N THR A 105 -19.83 13.62 -31.40
CA THR A 105 -19.85 13.35 -32.84
C THR A 105 -21.10 12.55 -33.26
N LEU A 106 -21.56 11.60 -32.44
CA LEU A 106 -22.72 10.75 -32.71
C LEU A 106 -24.06 11.44 -32.39
N ALA A 107 -24.07 12.31 -31.40
CA ALA A 107 -25.24 13.02 -30.89
C ALA A 107 -24.88 14.49 -30.61
N PRO A 108 -24.81 15.35 -31.64
CA PRO A 108 -24.39 16.75 -31.48
C PRO A 108 -25.26 17.58 -30.53
N GLU A 109 -26.49 17.14 -30.28
CA GLU A 109 -27.42 17.77 -29.32
C GLU A 109 -26.90 17.74 -27.87
N VAL A 110 -26.01 16.77 -27.53
CA VAL A 110 -25.32 16.69 -26.21
C VAL A 110 -24.51 17.95 -25.95
N MET A 111 -23.98 18.60 -27.00
CA MET A 111 -23.24 19.85 -26.85
C MET A 111 -24.07 20.97 -26.26
N ALA A 112 -25.36 21.05 -26.62
CA ALA A 112 -26.27 22.05 -26.05
C ALA A 112 -26.54 21.79 -24.55
N ASP A 113 -26.56 20.53 -24.12
CA ASP A 113 -26.70 20.18 -22.71
C ASP A 113 -25.44 20.53 -21.93
N ILE A 114 -24.24 20.27 -22.49
CA ILE A 114 -22.95 20.69 -21.93
C ILE A 114 -22.88 22.20 -21.75
N ALA A 115 -23.22 22.97 -22.80
CA ALA A 115 -23.26 24.42 -22.75
C ALA A 115 -24.28 24.93 -21.71
N GLY A 116 -25.42 24.26 -21.62
CA GLY A 116 -26.47 24.60 -20.64
C GLY A 116 -26.03 24.33 -19.20
N ALA A 117 -25.31 23.25 -18.94
CA ALA A 117 -24.74 22.95 -17.63
C ALA A 117 -23.65 23.95 -17.23
N ALA A 118 -22.75 24.29 -18.16
CA ALA A 118 -21.71 25.28 -17.96
C ALA A 118 -22.30 26.69 -17.68
N LEU A 119 -23.35 27.06 -18.41
CA LEU A 119 -24.07 28.32 -18.18
C LEU A 119 -24.72 28.36 -16.79
N ALA A 120 -25.33 27.27 -16.35
CA ALA A 120 -25.92 27.18 -15.02
C ALA A 120 -24.87 27.29 -13.92
N ALA A 121 -23.72 26.67 -14.10
CA ALA A 121 -22.59 26.72 -13.15
C ALA A 121 -21.99 28.15 -13.06
N CYS A 122 -21.93 28.89 -14.17
CA CYS A 122 -21.44 30.26 -14.22
C CYS A 122 -22.28 31.23 -13.38
N ARG A 123 -23.59 30.95 -13.14
CA ARG A 123 -24.53 31.89 -12.52
C ARG A 123 -24.44 33.27 -13.15
N PRO A 124 -24.68 33.38 -14.46
CA PRO A 124 -24.40 34.58 -15.23
C PRO A 124 -25.10 35.81 -14.66
N ARG A 125 -24.44 36.95 -14.69
CA ARG A 125 -24.97 38.26 -14.32
C ARG A 125 -24.64 39.25 -15.43
N GLY A 126 -25.49 40.21 -15.62
CA GLY A 126 -25.31 41.23 -16.65
C GLY A 126 -26.37 41.15 -17.75
N ASP A 127 -26.20 41.96 -18.78
CA ASP A 127 -27.12 42.18 -19.88
C ASP A 127 -26.78 41.39 -21.16
N TRP A 128 -25.66 40.70 -21.15
CA TRP A 128 -25.23 39.84 -22.25
C TRP A 128 -24.52 38.57 -21.76
N VAL A 129 -24.66 37.50 -22.56
CA VAL A 129 -23.99 36.23 -22.41
C VAL A 129 -23.49 35.77 -23.78
N ARG A 130 -22.21 35.51 -23.90
CA ARG A 130 -21.63 34.96 -25.12
C ARG A 130 -21.18 33.53 -24.86
N VAL A 131 -21.61 32.61 -25.72
CA VAL A 131 -21.22 31.18 -25.70
C VAL A 131 -20.39 30.92 -26.95
N ARG A 132 -19.09 30.72 -26.77
CA ARG A 132 -18.16 30.35 -27.85
C ARG A 132 -18.05 28.83 -27.92
N VAL A 133 -18.20 28.25 -29.10
CA VAL A 133 -18.18 26.81 -29.35
C VAL A 133 -17.45 26.55 -30.67
N HIS A 134 -16.98 25.30 -30.85
CA HIS A 134 -16.39 24.89 -32.13
C HIS A 134 -17.39 25.11 -33.30
N PRO A 135 -16.96 25.52 -34.49
CA PRO A 135 -17.85 25.73 -35.64
C PRO A 135 -18.75 24.54 -35.95
N ASP A 136 -18.25 23.31 -35.89
CA ASP A 136 -19.03 22.09 -36.13
C ASP A 136 -20.12 21.84 -35.09
N ASP A 137 -19.99 22.39 -33.88
CA ASP A 137 -20.93 22.22 -32.77
C ASP A 137 -21.92 23.40 -32.70
N ALA A 138 -21.64 24.52 -33.39
CA ALA A 138 -22.42 25.77 -33.34
C ALA A 138 -23.87 25.59 -33.79
N ALA A 139 -24.11 24.79 -34.83
CA ALA A 139 -25.45 24.51 -35.33
C ALA A 139 -26.34 23.81 -34.29
N ALA A 140 -25.79 22.79 -33.61
CA ALA A 140 -26.52 22.05 -32.57
C ALA A 140 -26.85 22.91 -31.35
N VAL A 141 -25.91 23.77 -30.93
CA VAL A 141 -26.09 24.70 -29.80
C VAL A 141 -27.11 25.79 -30.18
N THR A 142 -27.05 26.29 -31.40
CA THR A 142 -28.01 27.30 -31.93
C THR A 142 -29.42 26.75 -31.99
N ALA A 143 -29.61 25.49 -32.39
CA ALA A 143 -30.91 24.83 -32.41
C ALA A 143 -31.60 24.78 -31.02
N ARG A 144 -30.83 24.85 -29.96
CA ARG A 144 -31.31 24.86 -28.55
C ARG A 144 -31.19 26.25 -27.90
N ARG A 145 -31.07 27.32 -28.70
CA ARG A 145 -30.87 28.70 -28.21
C ARG A 145 -31.90 29.12 -27.16
N ASP A 146 -33.17 28.79 -27.36
CA ASP A 146 -34.25 29.19 -26.45
C ASP A 146 -34.10 28.52 -25.07
N ALA A 147 -33.69 27.25 -25.04
CA ALA A 147 -33.42 26.53 -23.80
C ALA A 147 -32.22 27.10 -23.07
N LEU A 148 -31.20 27.57 -23.78
CA LEU A 148 -30.02 28.23 -23.19
C LEU A 148 -30.40 29.66 -22.71
N ALA A 149 -31.18 30.40 -23.47
CA ALA A 149 -31.67 31.75 -23.09
C ALA A 149 -32.51 31.70 -21.80
N ALA A 150 -33.30 30.64 -21.60
CA ALA A 150 -34.05 30.43 -20.35
C ALA A 150 -33.17 30.30 -19.10
N ARG A 151 -31.90 29.95 -19.27
CA ARG A 151 -30.88 29.82 -18.19
C ARG A 151 -30.03 31.09 -18.02
N ALA A 152 -30.11 32.02 -18.96
CA ALA A 152 -29.47 33.33 -18.88
C ALA A 152 -30.25 34.29 -17.98
N PRO A 153 -29.65 35.40 -17.52
CA PRO A 153 -30.38 36.46 -16.81
C PRO A 153 -31.56 37.01 -17.67
N ARG A 154 -32.66 37.34 -17.02
CA ARG A 154 -33.83 37.87 -17.72
C ARG A 154 -33.44 39.13 -18.48
N GLY A 155 -33.72 39.16 -19.80
CA GLY A 155 -33.42 40.29 -20.68
C GLY A 155 -31.97 40.34 -21.19
N ALA A 156 -31.11 39.40 -20.79
CA ALA A 156 -29.76 39.34 -21.32
C ALA A 156 -29.75 38.88 -22.79
N ALA A 157 -28.93 39.53 -23.61
CA ALA A 157 -28.67 39.10 -24.96
C ALA A 157 -27.81 37.85 -24.98
N LEU A 158 -28.33 36.75 -25.54
CA LEU A 158 -27.54 35.52 -25.75
C LEU A 158 -26.94 35.52 -27.16
N GLU A 159 -25.62 35.48 -27.23
CA GLU A 159 -24.84 35.35 -28.45
C GLU A 159 -24.13 34.00 -28.52
N ILE A 160 -24.27 33.25 -29.61
CA ILE A 160 -23.55 32.02 -29.87
C ILE A 160 -22.54 32.31 -30.96
N VAL A 161 -21.26 32.10 -30.68
CA VAL A 161 -20.14 32.44 -31.57
C VAL A 161 -19.38 31.18 -31.92
N ALA A 162 -19.23 30.90 -33.20
CA ALA A 162 -18.36 29.87 -33.72
C ALA A 162 -16.89 30.32 -33.59
N ASP A 163 -16.04 29.47 -33.00
CA ASP A 163 -14.65 29.81 -32.72
C ASP A 163 -13.77 28.57 -32.81
N GLU A 164 -12.85 28.53 -33.75
CA GLU A 164 -11.91 27.43 -33.97
C GLU A 164 -10.91 27.24 -32.82
N ALA A 165 -10.68 28.24 -31.97
CA ALA A 165 -9.85 28.14 -30.80
C ALA A 165 -10.51 27.35 -29.65
N VAL A 166 -11.78 27.05 -29.77
CA VAL A 166 -12.52 26.17 -28.84
C VAL A 166 -12.54 24.77 -29.44
N GLY A 167 -11.95 23.80 -28.73
CA GLY A 167 -11.97 22.39 -29.14
C GLY A 167 -13.40 21.84 -29.18
N ARG A 168 -13.60 20.73 -29.90
CA ARG A 168 -14.88 20.02 -29.95
C ARG A 168 -15.31 19.53 -28.57
N ALA A 169 -16.62 19.40 -28.38
CA ALA A 169 -17.20 18.98 -27.11
C ALA A 169 -16.94 19.92 -25.93
N GLY A 170 -16.59 21.18 -26.19
CA GLY A 170 -16.34 22.19 -25.17
C GLY A 170 -16.97 23.53 -25.50
N CYS A 171 -17.08 24.42 -24.53
CA CYS A 171 -17.50 25.79 -24.72
C CYS A 171 -16.76 26.74 -23.79
N VAL A 172 -16.75 28.03 -24.18
CA VAL A 172 -16.29 29.11 -23.31
C VAL A 172 -17.47 30.08 -23.15
N ILE A 173 -17.85 30.36 -21.91
CA ILE A 173 -18.92 31.26 -21.57
C ILE A 173 -18.32 32.55 -21.07
N GLU A 174 -18.72 33.67 -21.68
CA GLU A 174 -18.29 35.03 -21.33
C GLU A 174 -19.52 35.86 -20.95
N THR A 175 -19.40 36.63 -19.89
CA THR A 175 -20.40 37.59 -19.44
C THR A 175 -19.69 38.87 -19.03
N ALA A 176 -20.45 39.93 -18.69
CA ALA A 176 -19.87 41.17 -18.21
C ALA A 176 -18.97 41.00 -16.95
N VAL A 177 -19.21 39.97 -16.15
CA VAL A 177 -18.56 39.80 -14.83
C VAL A 177 -17.75 38.52 -14.68
N CYS A 178 -17.92 37.54 -15.57
CA CYS A 178 -17.18 36.30 -15.48
C CYS A 178 -16.91 35.68 -16.86
N ARG A 179 -15.82 34.87 -16.89
CA ARG A 179 -15.50 33.99 -18.00
C ARG A 179 -15.33 32.58 -17.43
N VAL A 180 -16.06 31.62 -17.96
CA VAL A 180 -15.95 30.20 -17.60
C VAL A 180 -15.44 29.44 -18.80
N ASP A 181 -14.29 28.77 -18.58
CA ASP A 181 -13.72 27.85 -19.55
C ASP A 181 -14.25 26.43 -19.26
N ALA A 182 -15.21 26.01 -20.06
CA ALA A 182 -15.84 24.70 -20.03
C ALA A 182 -15.37 23.82 -21.21
N ARG A 183 -14.17 24.05 -21.71
CA ARG A 183 -13.56 23.18 -22.72
C ARG A 183 -13.29 21.79 -22.09
N LEU A 184 -13.43 20.77 -22.90
CA LEU A 184 -13.24 19.37 -22.45
C LEU A 184 -11.87 19.17 -21.83
N GLU A 185 -10.82 19.70 -22.45
CA GLU A 185 -9.44 19.61 -21.99
C GLU A 185 -9.28 20.27 -20.60
N THR A 186 -9.90 21.43 -20.39
CA THR A 186 -9.84 22.15 -19.10
C THR A 186 -10.54 21.37 -17.99
N GLN A 187 -11.69 20.78 -18.28
CA GLN A 187 -12.45 19.97 -17.32
C GLN A 187 -11.70 18.67 -16.99
N LEU A 188 -11.15 17.99 -17.99
CA LEU A 188 -10.36 16.76 -17.80
C LEU A 188 -9.07 17.05 -17.02
N ALA A 189 -8.38 18.15 -17.31
CA ALA A 189 -7.19 18.55 -16.54
C ALA A 189 -7.50 18.91 -15.08
N ALA A 190 -8.69 19.48 -14.81
CA ALA A 190 -9.15 19.73 -13.45
C ALA A 190 -9.46 18.41 -12.72
N LEU A 191 -10.08 17.45 -13.39
CA LEU A 191 -10.36 16.12 -12.86
C LEU A 191 -9.07 15.35 -12.58
N GLU A 192 -8.09 15.38 -13.50
CA GLU A 192 -6.78 14.76 -13.34
C GLU A 192 -6.06 15.27 -12.08
N ARG A 193 -6.06 16.59 -11.89
CA ARG A 193 -5.47 17.22 -10.69
C ARG A 193 -6.18 16.75 -9.42
N ALA A 194 -7.51 16.79 -9.40
CA ALA A 194 -8.28 16.37 -8.23
C ALA A 194 -8.03 14.89 -7.87
N LEU A 195 -7.96 14.00 -8.85
CA LEU A 195 -7.66 12.59 -8.65
C LEU A 195 -6.22 12.37 -8.13
N THR A 196 -5.26 13.13 -8.66
CA THR A 196 -3.87 13.06 -8.23
C THR A 196 -3.71 13.56 -6.79
N GLU A 197 -4.38 14.63 -6.40
CA GLU A 197 -4.36 15.18 -5.04
C GLU A 197 -4.98 14.21 -4.03
N GLN A 198 -6.11 13.57 -4.36
CA GLN A 198 -6.77 12.57 -3.50
C GLN A 198 -5.92 11.31 -3.28
N THR A 199 -5.09 10.97 -4.25
CA THR A 199 -4.25 9.77 -4.15
C THR A 199 -3.00 10.01 -3.31
N ASN A 200 -2.57 11.27 -3.17
CA ASN A 200 -1.39 11.68 -2.40
C ASN A 200 -1.72 12.11 -0.95
N ALA A 201 -3.00 12.14 -0.58
CA ALA A 201 -3.49 12.46 0.76
C ALA A 201 -3.74 11.20 1.59
#